data_05b357cf44c8ad5b4717d49864155982
#
_entry.id   05b357cf44c8ad5b4717d49864155982
#
_cell.length_a   1.000
_cell.length_b   1.000
_cell.length_c   1.000
_cell.angle_alpha   90.00
_cell.angle_beta   90.00
_cell.angle_gamma   90.00
#
_symmetry.space_group_name_H-M   'P 1'
#
loop_
_entity.id
_entity.type
_entity.pdbx_description
1 polymer ?
#
loop_
_entity_poly.entity_id
_entity_poly.type
_entity_poly.pdbx_seq_one_letter_code
_entity_poly.pdbx_strand_id
1 'polypeptide(L)'
;IMVTDAATGKTLYSARSTTPRTPASTAKILTATAIAAHTDLAGHRTTRVTRNKNTLTLVADGDTLLARGHGNPYATQGHAGLADLAERTAKALKNTPPPPGGWQLTLDDSTASGPALAPEWETADVHAGLTAPVTMLGLAEDRATPGHPTTHDPAMTATTAFRDALITAGIPVAEPITRTPKNAHKGKHIASIASAPIGDVLTLALAESDNALTESTARRAFADRGIPATFAEAGKHIITTLKSLGLDTTHSHLADASGLSRSSRVTVRLINKATTLAANKNHKQLTHILDNLPVAALTGTLHDRFATPQTTTGRGIVRAKTGTLTGIGGLTGTLVTNSGRLLTYTILADQAPPTTSLETRAALDYVATTLVSCGCN
;
A
#
# COMPACT_ATOMS: atom_id res chain seq x y z
N ILE A 1 -5.37 -19.32 14.80
CA ILE A 1 -4.35 -18.61 15.57
C ILE A 1 -3.00 -19.34 15.51
N MET A 2 -1.91 -18.58 15.44
CA MET A 2 -0.56 -19.08 15.60
C MET A 2 0.30 -18.06 16.35
N VAL A 3 1.12 -18.53 17.28
CA VAL A 3 2.07 -17.72 18.05
C VAL A 3 3.45 -18.35 17.94
N THR A 4 4.46 -17.54 17.63
CA THR A 4 5.82 -17.98 17.37
C THR A 4 6.79 -17.10 18.16
N ASP A 5 7.81 -17.69 18.76
CA ASP A 5 8.96 -16.96 19.31
C ASP A 5 9.76 -16.33 18.15
N ALA A 6 9.90 -15.02 18.16
CA ALA A 6 10.52 -14.31 17.04
C ALA A 6 12.03 -14.60 16.93
N ALA A 7 12.71 -14.85 18.04
CA ALA A 7 14.15 -15.07 18.06
C ALA A 7 14.53 -16.47 17.55
N THR A 8 13.74 -17.49 17.94
CA THR A 8 14.05 -18.90 17.63
C THR A 8 13.26 -19.47 16.46
N GLY A 9 12.16 -18.81 16.06
CA GLY A 9 11.21 -19.32 15.07
C GLY A 9 10.36 -20.50 15.58
N LYS A 10 10.48 -20.87 16.88
CA LYS A 10 9.73 -21.95 17.51
C LYS A 10 8.25 -21.58 17.64
N THR A 11 7.38 -22.44 17.15
CA THR A 11 5.92 -22.29 17.36
C THR A 11 5.60 -22.61 18.80
N LEU A 12 4.96 -21.66 19.50
CA LEU A 12 4.56 -21.80 20.90
C LEU A 12 3.11 -22.24 21.01
N TYR A 13 2.25 -21.74 20.12
CA TYR A 13 0.85 -22.13 20.06
C TYR A 13 0.37 -22.16 18.60
N SER A 14 -0.49 -23.13 18.29
CA SER A 14 -1.08 -23.25 16.96
C SER A 14 -2.44 -23.95 17.05
N ALA A 15 -3.49 -23.29 16.55
CA ALA A 15 -4.81 -23.87 16.44
C ALA A 15 -5.43 -23.54 15.09
N ARG A 16 -5.81 -24.55 14.32
CA ARG A 16 -6.39 -24.46 12.98
C ARG A 16 -5.55 -23.56 12.04
N SER A 17 -4.23 -23.54 12.22
CA SER A 17 -3.32 -22.63 11.50
C SER A 17 -3.10 -22.99 10.03
N THR A 18 -3.44 -24.21 9.62
CA THR A 18 -3.33 -24.71 8.25
C THR A 18 -4.63 -24.65 7.45
N THR A 19 -5.74 -24.32 8.10
CA THR A 19 -7.04 -24.13 7.42
C THR A 19 -7.01 -22.83 6.63
N PRO A 20 -7.30 -22.86 5.32
CA PRO A 20 -7.37 -21.65 4.50
C PRO A 20 -8.52 -20.74 4.97
N ARG A 21 -8.26 -19.44 5.07
CA ARG A 21 -9.21 -18.42 5.53
C ARG A 21 -9.11 -17.16 4.70
N THR A 22 -10.15 -16.37 4.71
CA THR A 22 -10.12 -15.03 4.10
C THR A 22 -9.27 -14.12 4.98
N PRO A 23 -8.15 -13.57 4.45
CA PRO A 23 -7.19 -12.81 5.26
C PRO A 23 -7.64 -11.39 5.57
N ALA A 24 -8.55 -10.82 4.78
CA ALA A 24 -8.75 -9.39 4.73
C ALA A 24 -7.39 -8.65 4.60
N SER A 25 -7.27 -7.44 5.12
CA SER A 25 -6.04 -6.64 5.02
C SER A 25 -4.82 -7.21 5.76
N THR A 26 -4.91 -8.35 6.47
CA THR A 26 -3.69 -9.03 6.96
C THR A 26 -2.87 -9.61 5.80
N ALA A 27 -3.46 -9.81 4.62
CA ALA A 27 -2.77 -10.16 3.37
C ALA A 27 -1.67 -9.15 3.00
N LYS A 28 -1.81 -7.89 3.40
CA LYS A 28 -0.81 -6.84 3.11
C LYS A 28 0.58 -7.15 3.69
N ILE A 29 0.68 -7.96 4.75
CA ILE A 29 1.98 -8.46 5.25
C ILE A 29 2.64 -9.36 4.20
N LEU A 30 1.88 -10.21 3.52
CA LEU A 30 2.39 -11.08 2.46
C LEU A 30 2.85 -10.25 1.25
N THR A 31 2.06 -9.26 0.89
CA THR A 31 2.37 -8.31 -0.20
C THR A 31 3.63 -7.51 0.10
N ALA A 32 3.72 -6.92 1.29
CA ALA A 32 4.90 -6.17 1.72
C ALA A 32 6.16 -7.04 1.74
N THR A 33 6.04 -8.29 2.19
CA THR A 33 7.14 -9.27 2.15
C THR A 33 7.59 -9.53 0.71
N ALA A 34 6.66 -9.72 -0.23
CA ALA A 34 6.98 -9.97 -1.63
C ALA A 34 7.61 -8.73 -2.32
N ILE A 35 7.14 -7.53 -2.02
CA ILE A 35 7.74 -6.29 -2.53
C ILE A 35 9.18 -6.15 -2.00
N ALA A 36 9.39 -6.25 -0.69
CA ALA A 36 10.68 -6.08 -0.05
C ALA A 36 11.72 -7.15 -0.46
N ALA A 37 11.27 -8.33 -0.89
CA ALA A 37 12.17 -9.38 -1.38
C ALA A 37 12.89 -9.00 -2.68
N HIS A 38 12.34 -8.05 -3.46
CA HIS A 38 12.81 -7.79 -4.82
C HIS A 38 12.97 -6.30 -5.16
N THR A 39 12.60 -5.40 -4.24
CA THR A 39 12.61 -3.96 -4.47
C THR A 39 13.52 -3.30 -3.44
N ASP A 40 14.38 -2.39 -3.89
CA ASP A 40 15.09 -1.51 -2.97
C ASP A 40 14.08 -0.53 -2.35
N LEU A 41 13.81 -0.69 -1.06
CA LEU A 41 12.85 0.12 -0.33
C LEU A 41 13.34 1.56 -0.06
N ALA A 42 14.65 1.83 -0.18
CA ALA A 42 15.20 3.18 -0.13
C ALA A 42 15.07 3.93 -1.47
N GLY A 43 14.74 3.22 -2.55
CA GLY A 43 14.50 3.79 -3.87
C GLY A 43 13.24 4.64 -3.94
N HIS A 44 13.11 5.44 -5.00
CA HIS A 44 12.00 6.37 -5.22
C HIS A 44 11.30 6.08 -6.54
N ARG A 45 10.05 6.51 -6.68
CA ARG A 45 9.36 6.59 -7.97
C ARG A 45 9.51 7.98 -8.56
N THR A 46 9.58 8.07 -9.87
CA THR A 46 9.92 9.33 -10.56
C THR A 46 8.80 9.77 -11.49
N THR A 47 8.05 10.77 -11.09
CA THR A 47 7.13 11.48 -12.00
C THR A 47 7.93 12.45 -12.86
N ARG A 48 7.79 12.36 -14.18
CA ARG A 48 8.63 13.14 -15.12
C ARG A 48 7.82 13.76 -16.23
N VAL A 49 8.38 14.83 -16.80
CA VAL A 49 7.87 15.47 -18.02
C VAL A 49 8.83 15.21 -19.15
N THR A 50 8.31 14.72 -20.27
CA THR A 50 9.04 14.63 -21.52
C THR A 50 8.44 15.58 -22.55
N ARG A 51 9.26 16.00 -23.52
CA ARG A 51 8.85 16.87 -24.62
C ARG A 51 9.10 16.23 -25.96
N ASN A 52 8.10 16.22 -26.82
CA ASN A 52 8.22 15.87 -28.22
C ASN A 52 7.52 16.95 -29.07
N LYS A 53 8.30 17.73 -29.84
CA LYS A 53 7.80 18.88 -30.62
C LYS A 53 6.98 19.83 -29.71
N ASN A 54 5.68 19.94 -29.95
CA ASN A 54 4.71 20.79 -29.24
C ASN A 54 3.96 20.09 -28.12
N THR A 55 4.31 18.82 -27.83
CA THR A 55 3.64 18.01 -26.79
C THR A 55 4.52 17.86 -25.57
N LEU A 56 3.96 18.14 -24.40
CA LEU A 56 4.47 17.79 -23.10
C LEU A 56 3.74 16.53 -22.62
N THR A 57 4.49 15.51 -22.23
CA THR A 57 3.91 14.29 -21.68
C THR A 57 4.27 14.18 -20.21
N LEU A 58 3.25 14.17 -19.34
CA LEU A 58 3.41 13.79 -17.96
C LEU A 58 3.46 12.26 -17.89
N VAL A 59 4.60 11.74 -17.44
CA VAL A 59 4.83 10.29 -17.37
C VAL A 59 4.73 9.85 -15.92
N ALA A 60 3.74 9.03 -15.65
CA ALA A 60 3.47 8.43 -14.35
C ALA A 60 4.38 7.23 -14.09
N ASP A 61 4.83 7.07 -12.85
CA ASP A 61 5.69 5.95 -12.45
C ASP A 61 5.31 5.35 -11.08
N GLY A 62 4.04 5.52 -10.66
CA GLY A 62 3.49 4.90 -9.46
C GLY A 62 3.47 5.81 -8.23
N ASP A 63 3.74 7.12 -8.37
CA ASP A 63 3.50 8.07 -7.29
C ASP A 63 2.03 8.51 -7.25
N THR A 64 1.28 7.99 -6.29
CA THR A 64 -0.13 8.32 -6.06
C THR A 64 -0.32 9.20 -4.83
N LEU A 65 0.77 9.81 -4.33
CA LEU A 65 0.79 10.65 -3.13
C LEU A 65 1.32 12.06 -3.40
N LEU A 66 1.21 12.56 -4.63
CA LEU A 66 1.68 13.88 -5.01
C LEU A 66 0.95 15.01 -4.25
N ALA A 67 1.66 16.08 -3.89
CA ALA A 67 1.02 17.33 -3.51
C ALA A 67 0.55 18.08 -4.76
N ARG A 68 -0.63 18.70 -4.69
CA ARG A 68 -1.11 19.62 -5.73
C ARG A 68 -0.20 20.84 -5.87
N GLY A 69 0.26 21.39 -4.76
CA GLY A 69 1.20 22.49 -4.65
C GLY A 69 2.66 22.05 -4.61
N HIS A 70 3.46 22.73 -3.77
CA HIS A 70 4.84 22.34 -3.50
C HIS A 70 4.90 21.08 -2.62
N GLY A 71 5.94 20.28 -2.83
CA GLY A 71 6.19 19.08 -2.04
C GLY A 71 6.78 19.39 -0.66
N ASN A 72 6.62 18.41 0.24
CA ASN A 72 7.26 18.44 1.55
C ASN A 72 8.21 17.23 1.69
N PRO A 73 9.52 17.42 1.58
CA PRO A 73 10.50 16.31 1.62
C PRO A 73 10.56 15.56 2.96
N TYR A 74 9.90 16.07 4.00
CA TYR A 74 9.83 15.44 5.32
C TYR A 74 8.54 14.63 5.53
N ALA A 75 7.64 14.61 4.55
CA ALA A 75 6.38 13.87 4.62
C ALA A 75 6.35 12.76 3.56
N THR A 76 5.66 11.66 3.85
CA THR A 76 5.40 10.61 2.85
C THR A 76 4.30 11.05 1.88
N GLN A 77 3.19 11.56 2.42
CA GLN A 77 2.11 12.16 1.64
C GLN A 77 2.50 13.56 1.20
N GLY A 78 2.37 13.86 -0.07
CA GLY A 78 2.76 15.17 -0.61
C GLY A 78 4.28 15.39 -0.62
N HIS A 79 5.09 14.34 -0.60
CA HIS A 79 6.55 14.43 -0.65
C HIS A 79 7.02 15.19 -1.90
N ALA A 80 6.52 14.81 -3.04
CA ALA A 80 6.76 15.47 -4.31
C ALA A 80 5.57 16.35 -4.70
N GLY A 81 5.83 17.56 -5.23
CA GLY A 81 4.81 18.54 -5.56
C GLY A 81 4.67 18.80 -7.05
N LEU A 82 3.44 18.94 -7.54
CA LEU A 82 3.17 19.27 -8.94
C LEU A 82 3.58 20.71 -9.28
N ALA A 83 3.55 21.63 -8.32
CA ALA A 83 4.07 22.98 -8.52
C ALA A 83 5.59 22.96 -8.76
N ASP A 84 6.34 22.16 -7.99
CA ASP A 84 7.78 22.01 -8.20
C ASP A 84 8.11 21.42 -9.58
N LEU A 85 7.31 20.44 -10.03
CA LEU A 85 7.47 19.87 -11.38
C LEU A 85 7.17 20.89 -12.46
N ALA A 86 6.14 21.71 -12.29
CA ALA A 86 5.76 22.78 -13.22
C ALA A 86 6.85 23.85 -13.32
N GLU A 87 7.42 24.30 -12.20
CA GLU A 87 8.52 25.28 -12.17
C GLU A 87 9.77 24.73 -12.84
N ARG A 88 10.14 23.46 -12.58
CA ARG A 88 11.26 22.78 -13.26
C ARG A 88 11.01 22.69 -14.75
N THR A 89 9.78 22.42 -15.17
CA THR A 89 9.36 22.37 -16.58
C THR A 89 9.48 23.76 -17.22
N ALA A 90 8.99 24.81 -16.56
CA ALA A 90 9.09 26.19 -17.01
C ALA A 90 10.56 26.63 -17.18
N LYS A 91 11.40 26.30 -16.19
CA LYS A 91 12.84 26.56 -16.27
C LYS A 91 13.49 25.86 -17.48
N ALA A 92 13.12 24.61 -17.75
CA ALA A 92 13.63 23.85 -18.89
C ALA A 92 13.17 24.42 -20.25
N LEU A 93 12.00 25.06 -20.28
CA LEU A 93 11.41 25.64 -21.48
C LEU A 93 11.73 27.14 -21.66
N LYS A 94 12.51 27.77 -20.77
CA LYS A 94 12.77 29.22 -20.73
C LYS A 94 13.15 29.80 -22.11
N ASN A 95 13.93 29.09 -22.92
CA ASN A 95 14.40 29.54 -24.22
C ASN A 95 13.64 28.88 -25.40
N THR A 96 12.46 28.30 -25.11
CA THR A 96 11.63 27.64 -26.11
C THR A 96 10.28 28.36 -26.17
N PRO A 97 9.99 29.11 -27.24
CA PRO A 97 8.70 29.79 -27.35
C PRO A 97 7.56 28.77 -27.35
N PRO A 98 6.43 29.08 -26.69
CA PRO A 98 5.27 28.21 -26.73
C PRO A 98 4.72 28.11 -28.16
N PRO A 99 4.19 26.96 -28.55
CA PRO A 99 3.50 26.83 -29.84
C PRO A 99 2.23 27.70 -29.86
N PRO A 100 1.75 28.09 -31.06
CA PRO A 100 0.44 28.75 -31.19
C PRO A 100 -0.66 27.95 -30.48
N GLY A 101 -1.43 28.58 -29.62
CA GLY A 101 -2.48 27.95 -28.84
C GLY A 101 -2.00 27.24 -27.55
N GLY A 102 -0.69 27.23 -27.25
CA GLY A 102 -0.12 26.61 -26.07
C GLY A 102 0.41 25.18 -26.29
N TRP A 103 1.05 24.63 -25.27
CA TRP A 103 1.58 23.28 -25.27
C TRP A 103 0.45 22.25 -25.15
N GLN A 104 0.46 21.21 -25.99
CA GLN A 104 -0.43 20.07 -25.83
C GLN A 104 0.06 19.24 -24.62
N LEU A 105 -0.78 19.05 -23.60
CA LEU A 105 -0.47 18.18 -22.46
C LEU A 105 -1.11 16.80 -22.64
N THR A 106 -0.31 15.76 -22.43
CA THR A 106 -0.79 14.37 -22.44
C THR A 106 -0.32 13.65 -21.18
N LEU A 107 -1.12 12.69 -20.71
CA LEU A 107 -0.76 11.75 -19.63
C LEU A 107 -0.26 10.45 -20.25
N ASP A 108 0.89 9.96 -19.81
CA ASP A 108 1.34 8.57 -20.02
C ASP A 108 1.35 7.85 -18.66
N ASP A 109 0.32 7.06 -18.38
CA ASP A 109 0.20 6.17 -17.22
C ASP A 109 0.26 4.69 -17.64
N SER A 110 0.91 4.41 -18.76
CA SER A 110 1.03 3.05 -19.31
C SER A 110 1.95 2.14 -18.48
N THR A 111 2.86 2.72 -17.67
CA THR A 111 3.72 1.95 -16.76
C THR A 111 2.89 1.24 -15.71
N ALA A 112 2.97 -0.10 -15.67
CA ALA A 112 2.19 -0.93 -14.75
C ALA A 112 0.66 -0.69 -14.82
N SER A 113 0.15 -0.23 -15.97
CA SER A 113 -1.28 -0.03 -16.23
C SER A 113 -2.02 -1.37 -16.27
N GLY A 114 -3.17 -1.42 -15.61
CA GLY A 114 -4.04 -2.60 -15.55
C GLY A 114 -5.48 -2.19 -15.22
N PRO A 115 -6.38 -3.13 -14.93
CA PRO A 115 -7.75 -2.82 -14.50
C PRO A 115 -7.74 -1.88 -13.30
N ALA A 116 -8.57 -0.84 -13.32
CA ALA A 116 -8.65 0.14 -12.22
C ALA A 116 -9.28 -0.45 -10.95
N LEU A 117 -10.25 -1.35 -11.12
CA LEU A 117 -10.94 -2.05 -10.03
C LEU A 117 -10.82 -3.57 -10.24
N ALA A 118 -10.72 -4.33 -9.15
CA ALA A 118 -10.76 -5.79 -9.24
C ALA A 118 -12.18 -6.26 -9.54
N PRO A 119 -12.34 -7.31 -10.38
CA PRO A 119 -13.67 -7.84 -10.73
C PRO A 119 -14.49 -8.28 -9.52
N GLU A 120 -13.82 -8.67 -8.43
CA GLU A 120 -14.43 -9.21 -7.21
C GLU A 120 -14.58 -8.17 -6.09
N TRP A 121 -14.20 -6.91 -6.33
CA TRP A 121 -14.44 -5.85 -5.34
C TRP A 121 -15.91 -5.43 -5.39
N GLU A 122 -16.51 -5.37 -4.22
CA GLU A 122 -17.88 -4.92 -4.11
C GLU A 122 -17.97 -3.41 -4.43
N THR A 123 -18.90 -3.01 -5.26
CA THR A 123 -19.14 -1.59 -5.60
C THR A 123 -19.39 -0.76 -4.34
N ALA A 124 -20.05 -1.36 -3.34
CA ALA A 124 -20.28 -0.73 -2.04
C ALA A 124 -18.98 -0.34 -1.32
N ASP A 125 -17.92 -1.16 -1.42
CA ASP A 125 -16.62 -0.87 -0.81
C ASP A 125 -15.95 0.36 -1.46
N VAL A 126 -16.11 0.51 -2.79
CA VAL A 126 -15.62 1.70 -3.53
C VAL A 126 -16.38 2.96 -3.11
N HIS A 127 -17.72 2.88 -3.06
CA HIS A 127 -18.56 4.01 -2.66
C HIS A 127 -18.38 4.38 -1.18
N ALA A 128 -18.04 3.42 -0.34
CA ALA A 128 -17.72 3.66 1.06
C ALA A 128 -16.30 4.22 1.29
N GLY A 129 -15.50 4.42 0.22
CA GLY A 129 -14.13 4.91 0.34
C GLY A 129 -13.14 3.89 0.91
N LEU A 130 -13.50 2.59 0.91
CA LEU A 130 -12.58 1.55 1.39
C LEU A 130 -11.48 1.24 0.37
N THR A 131 -11.66 1.66 -0.88
CA THR A 131 -10.67 1.60 -1.95
C THR A 131 -10.95 2.66 -3.01
N ALA A 132 -10.02 2.82 -3.95
CA ALA A 132 -10.07 3.74 -5.08
C ALA A 132 -9.74 3.00 -6.39
N PRO A 133 -10.00 3.61 -7.56
CA PRO A 133 -9.40 3.16 -8.81
C PRO A 133 -7.87 3.12 -8.69
N VAL A 134 -7.27 1.96 -9.01
CA VAL A 134 -5.82 1.76 -8.95
C VAL A 134 -5.16 2.39 -10.16
N THR A 135 -4.36 3.43 -9.92
CA THR A 135 -3.67 4.23 -10.95
C THR A 135 -2.18 4.34 -10.63
N MET A 136 -1.40 4.85 -11.58
CA MET A 136 0.05 5.08 -11.41
C MET A 136 0.39 6.55 -11.14
N LEU A 137 -0.63 7.39 -10.98
CA LEU A 137 -0.51 8.81 -10.61
C LEU A 137 -1.71 9.19 -9.76
N GLY A 138 -1.52 10.03 -8.74
CA GLY A 138 -2.61 10.52 -7.91
C GLY A 138 -2.17 11.61 -6.95
N LEU A 139 -3.14 12.28 -6.33
CA LEU A 139 -2.90 13.30 -5.31
C LEU A 139 -3.12 12.72 -3.91
N ALA A 140 -2.27 13.10 -2.97
CA ALA A 140 -2.38 12.68 -1.57
C ALA A 140 -3.71 13.10 -0.93
N GLU A 141 -4.21 14.27 -1.27
CA GLU A 141 -5.45 14.84 -0.76
C GLU A 141 -6.72 14.17 -1.32
N ASP A 142 -6.61 13.54 -2.50
CA ASP A 142 -7.74 12.89 -3.18
C ASP A 142 -7.80 11.38 -2.91
N ARG A 143 -7.02 10.85 -1.95
CA ARG A 143 -7.06 9.44 -1.57
C ARG A 143 -8.42 9.07 -0.98
N ALA A 144 -8.90 7.88 -1.34
CA ALA A 144 -10.07 7.32 -0.69
C ALA A 144 -9.79 7.01 0.78
N THR A 145 -10.67 7.43 1.65
CA THR A 145 -10.70 7.05 3.08
C THR A 145 -12.12 6.67 3.48
N PRO A 146 -12.32 5.86 4.54
CA PRO A 146 -13.66 5.46 4.95
C PRO A 146 -14.62 6.65 5.07
N GLY A 147 -15.73 6.61 4.31
CA GLY A 147 -16.71 7.70 4.22
C GLY A 147 -16.39 8.79 3.19
N HIS A 148 -15.18 8.78 2.60
CA HIS A 148 -14.73 9.77 1.62
C HIS A 148 -14.15 9.06 0.39
N PRO A 149 -14.98 8.71 -0.60
CA PRO A 149 -14.51 8.11 -1.86
C PRO A 149 -13.74 9.14 -2.68
N THR A 150 -12.81 8.66 -3.49
CA THR A 150 -12.03 9.50 -4.41
C THR A 150 -12.77 9.76 -5.72
N THR A 151 -12.13 10.51 -6.62
CA THR A 151 -12.58 10.76 -7.99
C THR A 151 -12.59 9.48 -8.82
N HIS A 152 -13.37 9.47 -9.91
CA HIS A 152 -13.44 8.33 -10.83
C HIS A 152 -12.11 8.08 -11.56
N ASP A 153 -11.32 9.11 -11.83
CA ASP A 153 -10.02 9.04 -12.51
C ASP A 153 -8.95 9.86 -11.78
N PRO A 154 -8.34 9.32 -10.71
CA PRO A 154 -7.32 10.03 -9.93
C PRO A 154 -6.12 10.49 -10.77
N ALA A 155 -5.72 9.71 -11.79
CA ALA A 155 -4.58 10.07 -12.62
C ALA A 155 -4.87 11.28 -13.51
N MET A 156 -6.08 11.37 -14.07
CA MET A 156 -6.47 12.56 -14.85
C MET A 156 -6.70 13.77 -13.95
N THR A 157 -7.22 13.59 -12.74
CA THR A 157 -7.34 14.67 -11.74
C THR A 157 -5.98 15.25 -11.39
N ALA A 158 -4.97 14.42 -11.15
CA ALA A 158 -3.59 14.85 -10.91
C ALA A 158 -2.98 15.53 -12.15
N THR A 159 -3.29 15.05 -13.37
CA THR A 159 -2.83 15.67 -14.61
C THR A 159 -3.44 17.05 -14.83
N THR A 160 -4.73 17.22 -14.48
CA THR A 160 -5.41 18.52 -14.50
C THR A 160 -4.76 19.49 -13.51
N ALA A 161 -4.45 19.02 -12.30
CA ALA A 161 -3.74 19.83 -11.31
C ALA A 161 -2.34 20.25 -11.82
N PHE A 162 -1.64 19.36 -12.52
CA PHE A 162 -0.34 19.70 -13.14
C PHE A 162 -0.49 20.73 -14.27
N ARG A 163 -1.54 20.64 -15.12
CA ARG A 163 -1.86 21.69 -16.10
C ARG A 163 -2.00 23.06 -15.42
N ASP A 164 -2.77 23.12 -14.34
CA ASP A 164 -3.03 24.37 -13.63
C ASP A 164 -1.74 24.94 -13.03
N ALA A 165 -0.88 24.06 -12.51
CA ALA A 165 0.46 24.44 -12.03
C ALA A 165 1.36 24.95 -13.17
N LEU A 166 1.31 24.36 -14.37
CA LEU A 166 2.04 24.85 -15.54
C LEU A 166 1.58 26.25 -15.94
N ILE A 167 0.25 26.48 -15.99
CA ILE A 167 -0.31 27.80 -16.31
C ILE A 167 0.14 28.83 -15.27
N THR A 168 0.12 28.51 -13.99
CA THR A 168 0.62 29.35 -12.90
C THR A 168 2.10 29.65 -13.05
N ALA A 169 2.90 28.70 -13.54
CA ALA A 169 4.32 28.85 -13.83
C ALA A 169 4.60 29.59 -15.18
N GLY A 170 3.56 30.15 -15.84
CA GLY A 170 3.69 30.91 -17.08
C GLY A 170 3.80 30.05 -18.35
N ILE A 171 3.47 28.77 -18.30
CA ILE A 171 3.47 27.87 -19.45
C ILE A 171 2.04 27.71 -19.97
N PRO A 172 1.69 28.26 -21.13
CA PRO A 172 0.36 28.09 -21.71
C PRO A 172 0.14 26.67 -22.16
N VAL A 173 -0.98 26.07 -21.76
CA VAL A 173 -1.37 24.69 -22.08
C VAL A 173 -2.67 24.71 -22.87
N ALA A 174 -2.68 23.98 -23.98
CA ALA A 174 -3.86 23.82 -24.84
C ALA A 174 -4.83 22.78 -24.26
N GLU A 175 -6.10 22.97 -24.51
CA GLU A 175 -7.16 21.98 -24.24
C GLU A 175 -7.51 21.15 -25.50
N PRO A 176 -7.97 19.92 -25.35
CA PRO A 176 -8.12 19.16 -24.13
C PRO A 176 -6.82 18.47 -23.68
N ILE A 177 -6.71 18.12 -22.39
CA ILE A 177 -5.71 17.15 -21.92
C ILE A 177 -6.12 15.76 -22.44
N THR A 178 -5.14 14.99 -22.94
CA THR A 178 -5.38 13.65 -23.47
C THR A 178 -4.55 12.60 -22.72
N ARG A 179 -4.93 11.33 -22.89
CA ARG A 179 -4.13 10.20 -22.44
C ARG A 179 -3.43 9.57 -23.63
N THR A 180 -2.14 9.30 -23.53
CA THR A 180 -1.37 8.73 -24.63
C THR A 180 -1.66 7.23 -24.79
N PRO A 181 -1.56 6.69 -26.02
CA PRO A 181 -1.45 5.24 -26.19
C PRO A 181 -0.19 4.69 -25.50
N LYS A 182 -0.21 3.39 -25.14
CA LYS A 182 0.93 2.71 -24.50
C LYS A 182 2.25 2.98 -25.24
N ASN A 183 3.31 3.24 -24.48
CA ASN A 183 4.67 3.49 -24.95
C ASN A 183 4.89 4.81 -25.75
N ALA A 184 4.07 5.83 -25.54
CA ALA A 184 4.20 7.11 -26.25
C ALA A 184 5.23 8.09 -25.66
N HIS A 185 5.91 7.75 -24.56
CA HIS A 185 6.88 8.63 -23.86
C HIS A 185 8.24 8.82 -24.59
N LYS A 186 8.25 8.78 -25.92
CA LYS A 186 9.48 8.94 -26.76
C LYS A 186 10.04 10.36 -26.82
N GLY A 187 9.63 11.26 -25.92
CA GLY A 187 10.11 12.63 -25.87
C GLY A 187 11.44 12.79 -25.11
N LYS A 188 12.12 13.92 -25.35
CA LYS A 188 13.27 14.32 -24.54
C LYS A 188 12.82 14.61 -23.11
N HIS A 189 13.46 13.98 -22.11
CA HIS A 189 13.26 14.30 -20.70
C HIS A 189 13.62 15.78 -20.43
N ILE A 190 12.74 16.51 -19.72
CA ILE A 190 12.96 17.93 -19.42
C ILE A 190 12.83 18.27 -17.93
N ALA A 191 12.02 17.55 -17.17
CA ALA A 191 11.86 17.76 -15.74
C ALA A 191 11.41 16.48 -15.02
N SER A 192 11.72 16.37 -13.74
CA SER A 192 11.23 15.28 -12.88
C SER A 192 11.21 15.68 -11.41
N ILE A 193 10.39 14.95 -10.66
CA ILE A 193 10.32 14.93 -9.19
C ILE A 193 10.32 13.48 -8.71
N ALA A 194 10.78 13.27 -7.48
CA ALA A 194 10.85 11.93 -6.87
C ALA A 194 9.87 11.82 -5.69
N SER A 195 9.19 10.69 -5.59
CA SER A 195 8.31 10.35 -4.46
C SER A 195 9.09 10.22 -3.16
N ALA A 196 8.39 10.03 -2.04
CA ALA A 196 8.98 9.46 -0.83
C ALA A 196 9.62 8.09 -1.14
N PRO A 197 10.55 7.60 -0.29
CA PRO A 197 11.08 6.25 -0.39
C PRO A 197 9.97 5.20 -0.48
N ILE A 198 10.15 4.18 -1.31
CA ILE A 198 9.15 3.11 -1.52
C ILE A 198 8.79 2.44 -0.17
N GLY A 199 9.76 2.31 0.74
CA GLY A 199 9.55 1.76 2.08
C GLY A 199 8.58 2.60 2.90
N ASP A 200 8.67 3.92 2.83
CA ASP A 200 7.78 4.84 3.56
C ASP A 200 6.36 4.81 2.98
N VAL A 201 6.24 4.76 1.65
CA VAL A 201 4.95 4.58 0.97
C VAL A 201 4.29 3.27 1.38
N LEU A 202 5.06 2.18 1.41
CA LEU A 202 4.57 0.86 1.83
C LEU A 202 4.17 0.84 3.31
N THR A 203 4.95 1.48 4.17
CA THR A 203 4.65 1.66 5.59
C THR A 203 3.34 2.42 5.79
N LEU A 204 3.13 3.51 5.07
CA LEU A 204 1.87 4.27 5.08
C LEU A 204 0.69 3.39 4.67
N ALA A 205 0.83 2.63 3.56
CA ALA A 205 -0.20 1.71 3.08
C ALA A 205 -0.58 0.65 4.11
N LEU A 206 0.38 0.16 4.88
CA LEU A 206 0.14 -0.79 5.98
C LEU A 206 -0.50 -0.12 7.19
N ALA A 207 -0.01 1.05 7.60
CA ALA A 207 -0.47 1.76 8.79
C ALA A 207 -1.93 2.21 8.66
N GLU A 208 -2.32 2.72 7.49
CA GLU A 208 -3.68 3.18 7.20
C GLU A 208 -4.55 2.10 6.56
N SER A 209 -3.95 0.94 6.24
CA SER A 209 -4.63 -0.17 5.55
C SER A 209 -5.18 0.21 4.18
N ASP A 210 -4.53 1.14 3.49
CA ASP A 210 -4.96 1.65 2.19
C ASP A 210 -4.87 0.55 1.11
N ASN A 211 -6.02 0.22 0.52
CA ASN A 211 -6.13 -0.83 -0.48
C ASN A 211 -5.54 -0.39 -1.82
N ALA A 212 -5.95 0.78 -2.32
CA ALA A 212 -5.50 1.29 -3.62
C ALA A 212 -4.00 1.58 -3.64
N LEU A 213 -3.45 2.16 -2.56
CA LEU A 213 -2.02 2.43 -2.42
C LEU A 213 -1.21 1.12 -2.37
N THR A 214 -1.72 0.09 -1.68
CA THR A 214 -1.10 -1.24 -1.66
C THR A 214 -1.05 -1.85 -3.06
N GLU A 215 -2.17 -1.79 -3.80
CA GLU A 215 -2.26 -2.34 -5.16
C GLU A 215 -1.34 -1.60 -6.13
N SER A 216 -1.35 -0.27 -6.14
CA SER A 216 -0.50 0.53 -7.04
C SER A 216 0.99 0.28 -6.75
N THR A 217 1.39 0.24 -5.48
CA THR A 217 2.77 -0.03 -5.06
C THR A 217 3.20 -1.45 -5.48
N ALA A 218 2.34 -2.46 -5.27
CA ALA A 218 2.62 -3.84 -5.67
C ALA A 218 2.75 -3.97 -7.19
N ARG A 219 1.78 -3.45 -7.95
CA ARG A 219 1.81 -3.48 -9.42
C ARG A 219 3.07 -2.85 -9.99
N ARG A 220 3.43 -1.68 -9.46
CA ARG A 220 4.61 -0.97 -9.95
C ARG A 220 5.90 -1.74 -9.63
N ALA A 221 6.02 -2.29 -8.42
CA ALA A 221 7.17 -3.10 -8.01
C ALA A 221 7.29 -4.38 -8.85
N PHE A 222 6.17 -5.03 -9.15
CA PHE A 222 6.15 -6.28 -9.91
C PHE A 222 6.34 -6.06 -11.41
N ALA A 223 5.91 -4.92 -11.95
CA ALA A 223 6.17 -4.53 -13.34
C ALA A 223 7.67 -4.41 -13.66
N ASP A 224 8.50 -4.00 -12.68
CA ASP A 224 9.97 -4.00 -12.82
C ASP A 224 10.56 -5.40 -13.07
N ARG A 225 9.77 -6.44 -12.81
CA ARG A 225 10.10 -7.85 -13.01
C ARG A 225 9.35 -8.47 -14.21
N GLY A 226 8.68 -7.66 -15.02
CA GLY A 226 7.90 -8.12 -16.16
C GLY A 226 6.57 -8.80 -15.81
N ILE A 227 6.08 -8.68 -14.58
CA ILE A 227 4.80 -9.25 -14.18
C ILE A 227 3.66 -8.36 -14.72
N PRO A 228 2.65 -8.95 -15.38
CA PRO A 228 1.49 -8.18 -15.86
C PRO A 228 0.76 -7.48 -14.71
N ALA A 229 0.37 -6.23 -14.95
CA ALA A 229 -0.24 -5.36 -13.93
C ALA A 229 -1.75 -5.66 -13.74
N THR A 230 -2.09 -6.90 -13.47
CA THR A 230 -3.45 -7.33 -13.10
C THR A 230 -3.50 -7.78 -11.65
N PHE A 231 -4.68 -7.74 -11.03
CA PHE A 231 -4.86 -8.19 -9.64
C PHE A 231 -4.47 -9.66 -9.47
N ALA A 232 -4.92 -10.52 -10.38
CA ALA A 232 -4.66 -11.96 -10.33
C ALA A 232 -3.16 -12.28 -10.47
N GLU A 233 -2.44 -11.63 -11.40
CA GLU A 233 -1.00 -11.86 -11.57
C GLU A 233 -0.20 -11.29 -10.40
N ALA A 234 -0.62 -10.16 -9.81
CA ALA A 234 -0.02 -9.65 -8.59
C ALA A 234 -0.18 -10.66 -7.42
N GLY A 235 -1.39 -11.16 -7.20
CA GLY A 235 -1.66 -12.19 -6.18
C GLY A 235 -0.84 -13.46 -6.38
N LYS A 236 -0.77 -13.96 -7.60
CA LYS A 236 0.03 -15.13 -7.98
C LYS A 236 1.53 -14.90 -7.77
N HIS A 237 2.04 -13.71 -8.14
CA HIS A 237 3.45 -13.36 -7.94
C HIS A 237 3.80 -13.28 -6.45
N ILE A 238 2.93 -12.72 -5.61
CA ILE A 238 3.11 -12.70 -4.16
C ILE A 238 3.29 -14.13 -3.64
N ILE A 239 2.37 -15.06 -3.95
CA ILE A 239 2.44 -16.44 -3.51
C ILE A 239 3.72 -17.14 -4.00
N THR A 240 4.12 -16.90 -5.25
CA THR A 240 5.34 -17.48 -5.84
C THR A 240 6.59 -16.95 -5.13
N THR A 241 6.64 -15.66 -4.83
CA THR A 241 7.76 -15.03 -4.09
C THR A 241 7.86 -15.61 -2.68
N LEU A 242 6.75 -15.71 -1.96
CA LEU A 242 6.74 -16.30 -0.61
C LEU A 242 7.25 -17.75 -0.63
N LYS A 243 6.86 -18.54 -1.64
CA LYS A 243 7.37 -19.89 -1.84
C LYS A 243 8.90 -19.91 -2.06
N SER A 244 9.44 -18.98 -2.86
CA SER A 244 10.88 -18.87 -3.09
C SER A 244 11.67 -18.45 -1.83
N LEU A 245 11.00 -17.78 -0.88
CA LEU A 245 11.54 -17.48 0.45
C LEU A 245 11.45 -18.65 1.43
N GLY A 246 11.04 -19.85 0.96
CA GLY A 246 10.93 -21.06 1.77
C GLY A 246 9.66 -21.17 2.61
N LEU A 247 8.67 -20.32 2.37
CA LEU A 247 7.41 -20.37 3.09
C LEU A 247 6.45 -21.40 2.47
N ASP A 248 5.71 -22.12 3.33
CA ASP A 248 4.68 -23.04 2.89
C ASP A 248 3.44 -22.27 2.40
N THR A 249 3.24 -22.27 1.09
CA THR A 249 2.12 -21.60 0.41
C THR A 249 1.00 -22.57 0.03
N THR A 250 1.04 -23.82 0.48
CA THR A 250 0.02 -24.84 0.21
C THR A 250 -1.35 -24.34 0.65
N HIS A 251 -2.35 -24.56 -0.19
CA HIS A 251 -3.74 -24.11 0.01
C HIS A 251 -3.91 -22.58 0.14
N SER A 252 -2.94 -21.78 -0.36
CA SER A 252 -3.02 -20.33 -0.32
C SER A 252 -3.06 -19.74 -1.72
N HIS A 253 -3.99 -18.78 -1.93
CA HIS A 253 -4.06 -17.93 -3.10
C HIS A 253 -4.53 -16.53 -2.72
N LEU A 254 -4.10 -15.55 -3.48
CA LEU A 254 -4.53 -14.17 -3.36
C LEU A 254 -5.15 -13.73 -4.69
N ALA A 255 -6.35 -13.16 -4.63
CA ALA A 255 -7.05 -12.60 -5.78
C ALA A 255 -6.59 -11.16 -6.09
N ASP A 256 -6.02 -10.49 -5.09
CA ASP A 256 -5.45 -9.16 -5.17
C ASP A 256 -4.26 -9.02 -4.18
N ALA A 257 -3.60 -7.87 -4.18
CA ALA A 257 -2.49 -7.59 -3.27
C ALA A 257 -2.95 -6.99 -1.92
N SER A 258 -4.14 -6.43 -1.86
CA SER A 258 -4.65 -5.71 -0.68
C SER A 258 -5.39 -6.60 0.32
N GLY A 259 -5.93 -7.74 -0.15
CA GLY A 259 -6.79 -8.61 0.62
C GLY A 259 -8.25 -8.11 0.72
N LEU A 260 -8.65 -7.18 -0.16
CA LEU A 260 -10.03 -6.71 -0.23
C LEU A 260 -10.94 -7.76 -0.88
N SER A 261 -10.43 -8.51 -1.85
CA SER A 261 -11.17 -9.60 -2.51
C SER A 261 -11.50 -10.71 -1.54
N ARG A 262 -12.79 -11.04 -1.44
CA ARG A 262 -13.32 -12.05 -0.50
C ARG A 262 -12.98 -13.49 -0.91
N SER A 263 -12.56 -13.72 -2.16
CA SER A 263 -12.14 -15.04 -2.64
C SER A 263 -10.71 -15.42 -2.25
N SER A 264 -9.89 -14.47 -1.81
CA SER A 264 -8.56 -14.76 -1.29
C SER A 264 -8.61 -15.77 -0.14
N ARG A 265 -7.74 -16.78 -0.19
CA ARG A 265 -7.61 -17.82 0.86
C ARG A 265 -6.14 -17.96 1.22
N VAL A 266 -5.83 -17.82 2.50
CA VAL A 266 -4.48 -18.04 3.02
C VAL A 266 -4.53 -18.73 4.37
N THR A 267 -3.48 -19.43 4.73
CA THR A 267 -3.37 -20.06 6.05
C THR A 267 -2.83 -19.07 7.07
N VAL A 268 -3.29 -19.17 8.32
CA VAL A 268 -2.73 -18.40 9.46
C VAL A 268 -1.23 -18.70 9.58
N ARG A 269 -0.82 -19.94 9.28
CA ARG A 269 0.59 -20.35 9.27
C ARG A 269 1.41 -19.51 8.29
N LEU A 270 0.93 -19.30 7.06
CA LEU A 270 1.65 -18.52 6.05
C LEU A 270 1.86 -17.08 6.51
N ILE A 271 0.81 -16.41 6.99
CA ILE A 271 0.91 -15.03 7.47
C ILE A 271 1.86 -14.95 8.67
N ASN A 272 1.72 -15.84 9.64
CA ASN A 272 2.57 -15.85 10.84
C ASN A 272 4.05 -16.08 10.48
N LYS A 273 4.35 -17.03 9.59
CA LYS A 273 5.72 -17.32 9.17
C LYS A 273 6.32 -16.16 8.35
N ALA A 274 5.53 -15.47 7.51
CA ALA A 274 5.97 -14.24 6.84
C ALA A 274 6.27 -13.12 7.86
N THR A 275 5.40 -12.94 8.87
CA THR A 275 5.62 -12.01 9.98
C THR A 275 6.88 -12.38 10.77
N THR A 276 7.12 -13.67 11.04
CA THR A 276 8.31 -14.15 11.75
C THR A 276 9.59 -13.94 10.94
N LEU A 277 9.53 -14.16 9.62
CA LEU A 277 10.64 -13.88 8.71
C LEU A 277 11.02 -12.39 8.74
N ALA A 278 10.01 -11.52 8.75
CA ALA A 278 10.20 -10.09 8.83
C ALA A 278 10.73 -9.62 10.21
N ALA A 279 10.40 -10.33 11.29
CA ALA A 279 10.96 -10.06 12.62
C ALA A 279 12.42 -10.51 12.77
N ASN A 280 12.92 -11.32 11.84
CA ASN A 280 14.32 -11.75 11.84
C ASN A 280 15.24 -10.61 11.35
N LYS A 281 16.12 -10.14 12.22
CA LYS A 281 17.05 -9.03 11.94
C LYS A 281 17.98 -9.24 10.73
N ASN A 282 18.10 -10.45 10.22
CA ASN A 282 18.86 -10.73 9.00
C ASN A 282 18.20 -10.18 7.72
N HIS A 283 16.92 -9.82 7.79
CA HIS A 283 16.13 -9.24 6.69
C HIS A 283 15.79 -7.77 6.96
N LYS A 284 16.77 -6.87 6.95
CA LYS A 284 16.61 -5.45 7.33
C LYS A 284 15.43 -4.73 6.67
N GLN A 285 15.19 -4.96 5.38
CA GLN A 285 14.06 -4.34 4.67
C GLN A 285 12.71 -4.85 5.21
N LEU A 286 12.60 -6.14 5.52
CA LEU A 286 11.39 -6.71 6.10
C LEU A 286 11.18 -6.25 7.55
N THR A 287 12.26 -6.14 8.32
CA THR A 287 12.21 -5.64 9.71
C THR A 287 11.68 -4.21 9.75
N HIS A 288 12.13 -3.35 8.83
CA HIS A 288 11.61 -1.98 8.72
C HIS A 288 10.08 -1.92 8.57
N ILE A 289 9.48 -2.86 7.81
CA ILE A 289 8.03 -2.94 7.63
C ILE A 289 7.33 -3.23 8.96
N LEU A 290 7.83 -4.19 9.76
CA LEU A 290 7.23 -4.55 11.04
C LEU A 290 7.39 -3.48 12.11
N ASP A 291 8.54 -2.81 12.15
CA ASP A 291 8.82 -1.75 13.12
C ASP A 291 7.88 -0.56 12.97
N ASN A 292 7.30 -0.38 11.77
CA ASN A 292 6.39 0.70 11.44
C ASN A 292 4.91 0.29 11.38
N LEU A 293 4.56 -0.93 11.80
CA LEU A 293 3.15 -1.32 11.94
C LEU A 293 2.43 -0.48 13.01
N PRO A 294 1.11 -0.29 12.89
CA PRO A 294 0.29 0.37 13.89
C PRO A 294 0.56 -0.14 15.30
N VAL A 295 0.61 0.79 16.24
CA VAL A 295 0.83 0.52 17.66
C VAL A 295 -0.48 0.68 18.42
N ALA A 296 -0.80 -0.30 19.25
CA ALA A 296 -2.02 -0.33 20.07
C ALA A 296 -2.22 0.96 20.87
N ALA A 297 -3.39 1.58 20.69
CA ALA A 297 -3.83 2.84 21.30
C ALA A 297 -3.00 4.08 20.92
N LEU A 298 -2.14 4.02 19.87
CA LEU A 298 -1.26 5.15 19.53
C LEU A 298 -1.32 5.54 18.05
N THR A 299 -1.22 4.58 17.10
CA THR A 299 -1.06 4.93 15.68
C THR A 299 -1.91 4.09 14.74
N GLY A 300 -2.17 4.64 13.53
CA GLY A 300 -2.80 3.95 12.41
C GLY A 300 -4.13 3.28 12.79
N THR A 301 -4.39 2.13 12.22
CA THR A 301 -5.65 1.37 12.46
C THR A 301 -5.78 0.77 13.87
N LEU A 302 -4.81 1.00 14.75
CA LEU A 302 -4.88 0.61 16.16
C LEU A 302 -5.02 1.81 17.12
N HIS A 303 -5.10 3.03 16.60
CA HIS A 303 -5.16 4.26 17.40
C HIS A 303 -6.28 4.24 18.45
N ASP A 304 -7.48 3.79 18.10
CA ASP A 304 -8.68 3.75 18.93
C ASP A 304 -8.98 2.35 19.52
N ARG A 305 -8.04 1.41 19.40
CA ARG A 305 -8.16 0.05 19.90
C ARG A 305 -7.45 -0.14 21.24
N PHE A 306 -7.63 -1.30 21.89
CA PHE A 306 -7.08 -1.59 23.22
C PHE A 306 -7.57 -0.60 24.30
N ALA A 307 -8.81 -0.12 24.17
CA ALA A 307 -9.38 0.93 25.01
C ALA A 307 -10.10 0.42 26.26
N THR A 308 -10.39 -0.90 26.35
CA THR A 308 -11.10 -1.48 27.48
C THR A 308 -10.15 -1.80 28.66
N PRO A 309 -10.64 -1.81 29.93
CA PRO A 309 -9.78 -2.15 31.08
C PRO A 309 -9.03 -3.48 30.92
N GLN A 310 -9.64 -4.49 30.24
CA GLN A 310 -9.07 -5.81 30.02
C GLN A 310 -7.97 -5.83 28.96
N THR A 311 -7.81 -4.77 28.15
CA THR A 311 -6.85 -4.71 27.04
C THR A 311 -5.75 -3.66 27.24
N THR A 312 -5.77 -2.91 28.35
CA THR A 312 -4.85 -1.81 28.62
C THR A 312 -3.37 -2.22 28.65
N THR A 313 -3.04 -3.43 29.09
CA THR A 313 -1.67 -3.95 29.11
C THR A 313 -1.09 -4.18 27.70
N GLY A 314 -1.93 -4.22 26.66
CA GLY A 314 -1.47 -4.27 25.26
C GLY A 314 -1.09 -2.91 24.67
N ARG A 315 -1.47 -1.80 25.30
CA ARG A 315 -1.26 -0.42 24.82
C ARG A 315 0.23 -0.09 24.73
N GLY A 316 0.65 0.47 23.59
CA GLY A 316 2.04 0.80 23.33
C GLY A 316 2.96 -0.41 23.08
N ILE A 317 2.50 -1.64 23.35
CA ILE A 317 3.29 -2.87 23.26
C ILE A 317 2.96 -3.67 22.00
N VAL A 318 1.65 -3.85 21.73
CA VAL A 318 1.19 -4.61 20.57
C VAL A 318 1.37 -3.78 19.31
N ARG A 319 2.08 -4.33 18.32
CA ARG A 319 2.21 -3.78 16.96
C ARG A 319 1.54 -4.73 15.99
N ALA A 320 0.62 -4.25 15.16
CA ALA A 320 -0.07 -5.16 14.25
C ALA A 320 -0.66 -4.52 13.01
N LYS A 321 -0.72 -5.33 11.94
CA LYS A 321 -1.62 -5.13 10.81
C LYS A 321 -2.99 -5.69 11.16
N THR A 322 -4.00 -4.87 11.01
CA THR A 322 -5.41 -5.26 11.15
C THR A 322 -5.97 -5.84 9.85
N GLY A 323 -6.98 -6.68 9.95
CA GLY A 323 -7.82 -7.11 8.84
C GLY A 323 -9.28 -6.99 9.26
N THR A 324 -10.12 -6.35 8.43
CA THR A 324 -11.55 -6.23 8.70
C THR A 324 -12.32 -6.24 7.38
N LEU A 325 -13.28 -7.15 7.28
CA LEU A 325 -14.36 -7.16 6.31
C LEU A 325 -15.62 -7.63 7.06
N THR A 326 -16.80 -7.48 6.48
CA THR A 326 -18.03 -7.97 7.09
C THR A 326 -17.91 -9.46 7.43
N GLY A 327 -18.06 -9.81 8.72
CA GLY A 327 -17.90 -11.18 9.22
C GLY A 327 -16.47 -11.69 9.33
N ILE A 328 -15.47 -10.82 9.11
CA ILE A 328 -14.04 -11.19 9.12
C ILE A 328 -13.27 -10.21 10.00
N GLY A 329 -12.49 -10.75 10.92
CA GLY A 329 -11.54 -10.01 11.75
C GLY A 329 -10.15 -10.66 11.71
N GLY A 330 -9.10 -9.85 11.67
CA GLY A 330 -7.73 -10.33 11.70
C GLY A 330 -6.78 -9.38 12.43
N LEU A 331 -5.77 -9.95 13.05
CA LEU A 331 -4.68 -9.23 13.68
C LEU A 331 -3.39 -10.04 13.56
N THR A 332 -2.34 -9.43 13.01
CA THR A 332 -1.02 -10.07 12.85
C THR A 332 0.10 -9.09 13.08
N GLY A 333 1.12 -9.49 13.80
CA GLY A 333 2.24 -8.60 14.10
C GLY A 333 3.14 -9.11 15.20
N THR A 334 3.67 -8.19 16.00
CA THR A 334 4.61 -8.45 17.09
C THR A 334 4.13 -7.89 18.41
N LEU A 335 4.58 -8.48 19.49
CA LEU A 335 4.43 -7.97 20.85
C LEU A 335 5.60 -8.44 21.72
N VAL A 336 5.85 -7.71 22.81
CA VAL A 336 6.82 -8.12 23.82
C VAL A 336 6.04 -8.56 25.06
N THR A 337 6.34 -9.75 25.58
CA THR A 337 5.73 -10.24 26.81
C THR A 337 6.30 -9.51 28.05
N ASN A 338 5.61 -9.60 29.19
CA ASN A 338 6.11 -9.05 30.45
C ASN A 338 7.48 -9.63 30.88
N SER A 339 7.83 -10.83 30.38
CA SER A 339 9.16 -11.43 30.59
C SER A 339 10.23 -10.96 29.58
N GLY A 340 9.91 -10.00 28.69
CA GLY A 340 10.84 -9.46 27.69
C GLY A 340 10.98 -10.30 26.41
N ARG A 341 10.15 -11.32 26.19
CA ARG A 341 10.21 -12.18 25.03
C ARG A 341 9.47 -11.55 23.84
N LEU A 342 10.12 -11.43 22.69
CA LEU A 342 9.47 -10.97 21.45
C LEU A 342 8.71 -12.12 20.81
N LEU A 343 7.43 -11.94 20.60
CA LEU A 343 6.54 -12.88 19.91
C LEU A 343 6.05 -12.30 18.59
N THR A 344 5.88 -13.18 17.61
CA THR A 344 5.03 -12.92 16.44
C THR A 344 3.73 -13.68 16.58
N TYR A 345 2.64 -13.09 16.18
CA TYR A 345 1.33 -13.72 16.29
C TYR A 345 0.44 -13.39 15.10
N THR A 346 -0.48 -14.28 14.80
CA THR A 346 -1.51 -14.11 13.78
C THR A 346 -2.81 -14.73 14.26
N ILE A 347 -3.88 -13.95 14.23
CA ILE A 347 -5.24 -14.36 14.60
C ILE A 347 -6.15 -14.02 13.43
N LEU A 348 -6.92 -14.98 12.93
CA LEU A 348 -7.98 -14.77 11.93
C LEU A 348 -9.29 -15.36 12.42
N ALA A 349 -10.37 -14.59 12.32
CA ALA A 349 -11.75 -14.99 12.53
C ALA A 349 -12.53 -14.62 11.26
N ASP A 350 -12.95 -15.62 10.47
CA ASP A 350 -13.60 -15.43 9.17
C ASP A 350 -15.04 -15.97 9.09
N GLN A 351 -15.60 -16.27 10.24
CA GLN A 351 -16.97 -16.77 10.40
C GLN A 351 -17.70 -16.04 11.55
N ALA A 352 -17.35 -14.79 11.81
CA ALA A 352 -18.06 -13.99 12.78
C ALA A 352 -19.40 -13.53 12.20
N PRO A 353 -20.46 -13.45 13.01
CA PRO A 353 -21.71 -12.85 12.54
C PRO A 353 -21.47 -11.43 12.00
N PRO A 354 -22.11 -11.04 10.89
CA PRO A 354 -21.87 -9.73 10.26
C PRO A 354 -22.09 -8.53 11.19
N THR A 355 -22.96 -8.67 12.20
CA THR A 355 -23.31 -7.63 13.16
C THR A 355 -22.33 -7.51 14.33
N THR A 356 -21.36 -8.43 14.48
CA THR A 356 -20.44 -8.51 15.64
C THR A 356 -19.03 -7.98 15.34
N SER A 357 -18.91 -6.96 14.51
CA SER A 357 -17.60 -6.43 14.11
C SER A 357 -16.81 -5.83 15.28
N LEU A 358 -17.49 -5.13 16.19
CA LEU A 358 -16.85 -4.52 17.37
C LEU A 358 -16.43 -5.58 18.40
N GLU A 359 -17.30 -6.56 18.65
CA GLU A 359 -17.01 -7.67 19.55
C GLU A 359 -15.87 -8.52 19.03
N THR A 360 -15.83 -8.76 17.71
CA THR A 360 -14.72 -9.46 17.07
C THR A 360 -13.40 -8.71 17.27
N ARG A 361 -13.38 -7.39 17.07
CA ARG A 361 -12.20 -6.56 17.33
C ARG A 361 -11.77 -6.64 18.80
N ALA A 362 -12.70 -6.51 19.73
CA ALA A 362 -12.43 -6.59 21.18
C ALA A 362 -11.84 -7.97 21.56
N ALA A 363 -12.36 -9.06 20.98
CA ALA A 363 -11.83 -10.40 21.20
C ALA A 363 -10.40 -10.55 20.68
N LEU A 364 -10.07 -10.01 19.52
CA LEU A 364 -8.72 -10.00 18.98
C LEU A 364 -7.74 -9.22 19.86
N ASP A 365 -8.17 -8.04 20.36
CA ASP A 365 -7.38 -7.20 21.27
C ASP A 365 -7.15 -7.94 22.61
N TYR A 366 -8.17 -8.59 23.14
CA TYR A 366 -8.06 -9.37 24.37
C TYR A 366 -7.06 -10.52 24.24
N VAL A 367 -7.10 -11.28 23.13
CA VAL A 367 -6.13 -12.37 22.88
C VAL A 367 -4.72 -11.83 22.78
N ALA A 368 -4.50 -10.74 22.03
CA ALA A 368 -3.16 -10.13 21.92
C ALA A 368 -2.66 -9.62 23.28
N THR A 369 -3.53 -9.01 24.09
CA THR A 369 -3.20 -8.55 25.44
C THR A 369 -2.87 -9.72 26.38
N THR A 370 -3.61 -10.82 26.28
CA THR A 370 -3.31 -12.04 27.05
C THR A 370 -1.91 -12.57 26.75
N LEU A 371 -1.48 -12.53 25.46
CA LEU A 371 -0.11 -12.93 25.09
C LEU A 371 0.96 -12.02 25.70
N VAL A 372 0.69 -10.71 25.87
CA VAL A 372 1.59 -9.80 26.60
C VAL A 372 1.77 -10.24 28.04
N SER A 373 0.69 -10.66 28.70
CA SER A 373 0.65 -10.95 30.14
C SER A 373 1.11 -12.37 30.48
N CYS A 374 0.91 -13.36 29.60
CA CYS A 374 1.04 -14.77 29.95
C CYS A 374 2.48 -15.27 30.14
N GLY A 375 3.46 -14.49 29.74
CA GLY A 375 4.86 -14.90 29.89
C GLY A 375 5.28 -16.16 29.14
N CYS A 376 4.36 -16.90 28.54
CA CYS A 376 4.50 -18.16 27.76
C CYS A 376 5.88 -18.85 27.88
N ASN A 377 6.11 -19.48 29.00
CA ASN A 377 7.33 -20.24 29.31
C ASN A 377 7.38 -21.56 28.52
#